data_4f8de90e0b25910072a3577116f4a87d
#
_entry.id   4f8de90e0b25910072a3577116f4a87d
#
_cell.length_a   1.000
_cell.length_b   1.000
_cell.length_c   1.000
_cell.angle_alpha   90.00
_cell.angle_beta   90.00
_cell.angle_gamma   90.00
#
_symmetry.space_group_name_H-M   'P 1'
#
loop_
_entity.id
_entity.type
_entity.pdbx_description
1 polymer ?
#
loop_
_entity_poly.entity_id
_entity_poly.type
_entity_poly.pdbx_seq_one_letter_code
_entity_poly.pdbx_strand_id
1 'polypeptide(L)'
;MKAVVFTLGCKVNEVESASIMATLEKFGWEVSDKLSYADIFVLNTCAVTREAEKKSRQLVARARKFNPNAQIFVCGCASEKDKKAYEEKGVAFVSGARNKGKIISAIASRYGCEDTGLSFPKQTKTRAFIKIQDGCNNFCSYCIIPYLRGREKSRKVEDILGEIAKTDCPEVVLNGINISSYGYENTTLCDLIRALKDTDKRVRLGSLECNIITEEFLTALKGLKDFAPQFHLSLQSGSSAVLRAMNRHYTREEYVEKCKLIYQFFPDAAITTDIIAGFATETEVDFLESLSIIEEVGFARVHAFAFSPREGTVAYKLKDLPPDIKSERLHRLLAAGEVAAEKYIKRFLNKPLSFIAEEYSEGFTTGYTPNYIKVYVPLYLECGKKYGVELTEIFKDGAYAKLITR
;
A
#
# COMPACT_ATOMS: atom_id res chain seq x y z
N MET A 1 -22.55 -5.09 -21.66
CA MET A 1 -22.93 -4.72 -20.28
C MET A 1 -21.88 -3.76 -19.72
N LYS A 2 -22.30 -2.84 -18.84
CA LYS A 2 -21.41 -1.92 -18.14
C LYS A 2 -21.21 -2.38 -16.70
N ALA A 3 -19.96 -2.48 -16.26
CA ALA A 3 -19.62 -2.84 -14.91
C ALA A 3 -18.72 -1.77 -14.28
N VAL A 4 -18.93 -1.48 -12.99
CA VAL A 4 -18.07 -0.63 -12.19
C VAL A 4 -17.47 -1.47 -11.07
N VAL A 5 -16.14 -1.46 -10.96
CA VAL A 5 -15.40 -2.09 -9.84
C VAL A 5 -14.80 -0.97 -8.99
N PHE A 6 -15.48 -0.62 -7.91
CA PHE A 6 -15.05 0.47 -7.04
C PHE A 6 -14.35 -0.05 -5.79
N THR A 7 -13.18 0.52 -5.50
CA THR A 7 -12.29 0.04 -4.45
C THR A 7 -12.14 1.07 -3.33
N LEU A 8 -12.26 0.60 -2.10
CA LEU A 8 -11.75 1.28 -0.91
C LEU A 8 -10.66 0.44 -0.25
N GLY A 9 -9.65 1.09 0.30
CA GLY A 9 -8.64 0.45 1.15
C GLY A 9 -7.21 0.51 0.63
N CYS A 10 -6.48 -0.58 0.85
CA CYS A 10 -5.03 -0.65 0.61
C CYS A 10 -4.70 -1.10 -0.82
N LYS A 11 -3.42 -1.02 -1.17
CA LYS A 11 -2.89 -1.48 -2.47
C LYS A 11 -3.23 -2.94 -2.79
N VAL A 12 -3.34 -3.81 -1.78
CA VAL A 12 -3.79 -5.19 -1.97
C VAL A 12 -5.21 -5.23 -2.52
N ASN A 13 -6.13 -4.40 -1.98
CA ASN A 13 -7.49 -4.30 -2.52
C ASN A 13 -7.50 -3.77 -3.96
N GLU A 14 -6.63 -2.81 -4.31
CA GLU A 14 -6.52 -2.29 -5.68
C GLU A 14 -6.09 -3.38 -6.66
N VAL A 15 -5.06 -4.18 -6.33
CA VAL A 15 -4.63 -5.32 -7.16
C VAL A 15 -5.75 -6.35 -7.35
N GLU A 16 -6.45 -6.69 -6.28
CA GLU A 16 -7.57 -7.64 -6.33
C GLU A 16 -8.73 -7.12 -7.18
N SER A 17 -9.01 -5.83 -7.12
CA SER A 17 -10.03 -5.18 -7.97
C SER A 17 -9.59 -5.11 -9.43
N ALA A 18 -8.32 -4.84 -9.71
CA ALA A 18 -7.78 -4.90 -11.06
C ALA A 18 -7.90 -6.31 -11.67
N SER A 19 -7.72 -7.36 -10.86
CA SER A 19 -7.96 -8.74 -11.30
C SER A 19 -9.44 -9.02 -11.62
N ILE A 20 -10.36 -8.48 -10.81
CA ILE A 20 -11.80 -8.56 -11.08
C ILE A 20 -12.14 -7.82 -12.37
N MET A 21 -11.63 -6.59 -12.56
CA MET A 21 -11.85 -5.81 -13.79
C MET A 21 -11.38 -6.58 -15.03
N ALA A 22 -10.14 -7.09 -15.01
CA ALA A 22 -9.58 -7.86 -16.11
C ALA A 22 -10.41 -9.12 -16.44
N THR A 23 -11.04 -9.74 -15.45
CA THR A 23 -11.92 -10.89 -15.68
C THR A 23 -13.24 -10.46 -16.32
N LEU A 24 -13.84 -9.36 -15.86
CA LEU A 24 -15.08 -8.83 -16.44
C LEU A 24 -14.87 -8.32 -17.88
N GLU A 25 -13.70 -7.74 -18.18
CA GLU A 25 -13.31 -7.38 -19.56
C GLU A 25 -13.26 -8.61 -20.49
N LYS A 26 -12.75 -9.78 -19.99
CA LYS A 26 -12.78 -11.03 -20.75
C LYS A 26 -14.19 -11.56 -21.03
N PHE A 27 -15.16 -11.20 -20.19
CA PHE A 27 -16.58 -11.47 -20.48
C PHE A 27 -17.15 -10.54 -21.59
N GLY A 28 -16.31 -9.63 -22.15
CA GLY A 28 -16.72 -8.68 -23.19
C GLY A 28 -17.46 -7.46 -22.63
N TRP A 29 -17.31 -7.14 -21.34
CA TRP A 29 -18.01 -6.02 -20.71
C TRP A 29 -17.17 -4.74 -20.73
N GLU A 30 -17.84 -3.60 -20.76
CA GLU A 30 -17.22 -2.28 -20.52
C GLU A 30 -17.03 -2.10 -19.01
N VAL A 31 -15.78 -1.94 -18.57
CA VAL A 31 -15.43 -1.90 -17.13
C VAL A 31 -14.78 -0.56 -16.77
N SER A 32 -15.17 0.02 -15.63
CA SER A 32 -14.61 1.25 -15.08
C SER A 32 -14.32 1.13 -13.59
N ASP A 33 -13.37 1.90 -13.08
CA ASP A 33 -13.06 2.07 -11.65
C ASP A 33 -13.73 3.32 -11.03
N LYS A 34 -14.42 4.12 -11.86
CA LYS A 34 -15.11 5.35 -11.43
C LYS A 34 -16.60 5.10 -11.28
N LEU A 35 -17.19 5.58 -10.18
CA LEU A 35 -18.64 5.49 -9.98
C LEU A 35 -19.38 6.30 -11.06
N SER A 36 -20.12 5.59 -11.88
CA SER A 36 -20.96 6.12 -12.97
C SER A 36 -22.15 5.16 -13.18
N TYR A 37 -23.00 5.44 -14.15
CA TYR A 37 -24.08 4.50 -14.52
C TYR A 37 -23.50 3.16 -14.96
N ALA A 38 -23.95 2.07 -14.34
CA ALA A 38 -23.56 0.69 -14.68
C ALA A 38 -24.71 -0.29 -14.40
N ASP A 39 -24.69 -1.43 -15.09
CA ASP A 39 -25.63 -2.54 -14.87
C ASP A 39 -25.22 -3.33 -13.64
N ILE A 40 -23.90 -3.36 -13.38
CA ILE A 40 -23.29 -4.12 -12.27
C ILE A 40 -22.30 -3.23 -11.51
N PHE A 41 -22.34 -3.30 -10.18
CA PHE A 41 -21.31 -2.76 -9.30
C PHE A 41 -20.64 -3.87 -8.53
N VAL A 42 -19.31 -3.91 -8.56
CA VAL A 42 -18.49 -4.70 -7.63
C VAL A 42 -17.82 -3.74 -6.66
N LEU A 43 -18.15 -3.85 -5.38
CA LEU A 43 -17.68 -2.95 -4.33
C LEU A 43 -16.67 -3.67 -3.45
N ASN A 44 -15.37 -3.33 -3.60
CA ASN A 44 -14.30 -3.89 -2.77
C ASN A 44 -14.08 -3.00 -1.54
N THR A 45 -14.40 -3.52 -0.37
CA THR A 45 -14.61 -2.78 0.88
C THR A 45 -13.42 -2.85 1.83
N CYS A 46 -13.28 -1.84 2.70
CA CYS A 46 -12.22 -1.72 3.68
C CYS A 46 -12.76 -1.63 5.12
N ALA A 47 -12.04 -2.22 6.08
CA ALA A 47 -12.35 -2.19 7.51
C ALA A 47 -11.16 -1.81 8.40
N VAL A 48 -10.07 -1.27 7.83
CA VAL A 48 -8.84 -0.95 8.59
C VAL A 48 -9.11 0.13 9.64
N THR A 49 -9.88 1.17 9.30
CA THR A 49 -10.34 2.20 10.24
C THR A 49 -11.87 2.24 10.33
N ARG A 50 -12.40 2.86 11.40
CA ARG A 50 -13.86 3.09 11.53
C ARG A 50 -14.41 3.92 10.37
N GLU A 51 -13.66 4.92 9.94
CA GLU A 51 -14.06 5.78 8.83
C GLU A 51 -14.11 5.01 7.50
N ALA A 52 -13.10 4.16 7.22
CA ALA A 52 -13.09 3.30 6.02
C ALA A 52 -14.28 2.31 6.03
N GLU A 53 -14.60 1.74 7.18
CA GLU A 53 -15.75 0.85 7.34
C GLU A 53 -17.08 1.59 7.11
N LYS A 54 -17.24 2.81 7.67
CA LYS A 54 -18.41 3.66 7.46
C LYS A 54 -18.58 4.01 5.97
N LYS A 55 -17.50 4.47 5.32
CA LYS A 55 -17.49 4.74 3.87
C LYS A 55 -17.87 3.50 3.05
N SER A 56 -17.34 2.33 3.42
CA SER A 56 -17.66 1.05 2.76
C SER A 56 -19.16 0.72 2.82
N ARG A 57 -19.80 0.92 3.98
CA ARG A 57 -21.25 0.71 4.12
C ARG A 57 -22.10 1.68 3.30
N GLN A 58 -21.61 2.89 3.06
CA GLN A 58 -22.28 3.91 2.25
C GLN A 58 -22.20 3.64 0.75
N LEU A 59 -21.24 2.83 0.28
CA LEU A 59 -21.03 2.57 -1.14
C LEU A 59 -22.26 1.95 -1.82
N VAL A 60 -22.98 1.06 -1.16
CA VAL A 60 -24.19 0.43 -1.72
C VAL A 60 -25.23 1.50 -2.09
N ALA A 61 -25.50 2.42 -1.16
CA ALA A 61 -26.44 3.52 -1.43
C ALA A 61 -25.92 4.47 -2.51
N ARG A 62 -24.59 4.71 -2.55
CA ARG A 62 -23.98 5.53 -3.61
C ARG A 62 -24.10 4.87 -4.99
N ALA A 63 -23.86 3.57 -5.10
CA ALA A 63 -24.01 2.82 -6.35
C ALA A 63 -25.46 2.89 -6.88
N ARG A 64 -26.45 2.73 -5.99
CA ARG A 64 -27.88 2.81 -6.35
C ARG A 64 -28.35 4.19 -6.80
N LYS A 65 -27.65 5.26 -6.42
CA LYS A 65 -27.94 6.61 -6.98
C LYS A 65 -27.64 6.69 -8.46
N PHE A 66 -26.67 5.93 -8.97
CA PHE A 66 -26.36 5.89 -10.42
C PHE A 66 -27.32 4.97 -11.19
N ASN A 67 -27.70 3.83 -10.62
CA ASN A 67 -28.67 2.92 -11.19
C ASN A 67 -29.39 2.14 -10.06
N PRO A 68 -30.66 2.49 -9.74
CA PRO A 68 -31.44 1.79 -8.70
C PRO A 68 -31.62 0.28 -8.95
N ASN A 69 -31.62 -0.13 -10.23
CA ASN A 69 -31.84 -1.51 -10.67
C ASN A 69 -30.55 -2.33 -10.82
N ALA A 70 -29.38 -1.70 -10.61
CA ALA A 70 -28.09 -2.37 -10.77
C ALA A 70 -27.94 -3.56 -9.82
N GLN A 71 -27.29 -4.60 -10.33
CA GLN A 71 -26.87 -5.72 -9.49
C GLN A 71 -25.58 -5.36 -8.75
N ILE A 72 -25.60 -5.44 -7.44
CA ILE A 72 -24.47 -5.04 -6.58
C ILE A 72 -23.85 -6.28 -5.96
N PHE A 73 -22.57 -6.46 -6.18
CA PHE A 73 -21.71 -7.50 -5.61
C PHE A 73 -20.73 -6.85 -4.63
N VAL A 74 -20.56 -7.41 -3.44
CA VAL A 74 -19.70 -6.82 -2.40
C VAL A 74 -18.65 -7.81 -1.95
N CYS A 75 -17.40 -7.34 -1.81
CA CYS A 75 -16.30 -8.12 -1.25
C CYS A 75 -15.38 -7.22 -0.39
N GLY A 76 -14.38 -7.83 0.24
CA GLY A 76 -13.35 -7.12 0.97
C GLY A 76 -13.44 -7.24 2.48
N CYS A 77 -12.64 -6.42 3.18
CA CYS A 77 -12.48 -6.55 4.63
C CYS A 77 -13.73 -6.16 5.43
N ALA A 78 -14.48 -5.14 4.99
CA ALA A 78 -15.68 -4.75 5.72
C ALA A 78 -16.82 -5.77 5.54
N SER A 79 -16.96 -6.38 4.37
CA SER A 79 -17.93 -7.46 4.16
C SER A 79 -17.51 -8.79 4.79
N GLU A 80 -16.21 -9.04 5.00
CA GLU A 80 -15.75 -10.17 5.82
C GLU A 80 -16.16 -10.01 7.30
N LYS A 81 -16.04 -8.77 7.82
CA LYS A 81 -16.39 -8.45 9.21
C LYS A 81 -17.88 -8.57 9.48
N ASP A 82 -18.70 -8.07 8.56
CA ASP A 82 -20.18 -8.00 8.74
C ASP A 82 -20.88 -8.22 7.40
N LYS A 83 -21.03 -9.49 7.03
CA LYS A 83 -21.70 -9.91 5.81
C LYS A 83 -23.19 -9.53 5.82
N LYS A 84 -23.84 -9.72 6.96
CA LYS A 84 -25.28 -9.52 7.15
C LYS A 84 -25.68 -8.05 6.86
N ALA A 85 -24.88 -7.08 7.32
CA ALA A 85 -25.14 -5.66 7.08
C ALA A 85 -25.15 -5.26 5.59
N TYR A 86 -24.56 -6.06 4.70
CA TYR A 86 -24.64 -5.87 3.25
C TYR A 86 -25.80 -6.66 2.64
N GLU A 87 -26.07 -7.88 3.11
CA GLU A 87 -27.20 -8.71 2.66
C GLU A 87 -28.54 -8.00 2.93
N GLU A 88 -28.71 -7.39 4.10
CA GLU A 88 -29.89 -6.58 4.46
C GLU A 88 -30.12 -5.37 3.53
N LYS A 89 -29.10 -4.93 2.82
CA LYS A 89 -29.22 -3.86 1.79
C LYS A 89 -29.66 -4.39 0.44
N GLY A 90 -30.03 -5.67 0.33
CA GLY A 90 -30.52 -6.27 -0.90
C GLY A 90 -29.49 -6.30 -2.03
N VAL A 91 -28.20 -6.55 -1.70
CA VAL A 91 -27.17 -6.77 -2.72
C VAL A 91 -27.28 -8.17 -3.31
N ALA A 92 -26.85 -8.33 -4.57
CA ALA A 92 -26.98 -9.60 -5.28
C ALA A 92 -26.10 -10.72 -4.71
N PHE A 93 -24.92 -10.37 -4.18
CA PHE A 93 -23.99 -11.32 -3.59
C PHE A 93 -22.98 -10.63 -2.67
N VAL A 94 -22.61 -11.30 -1.59
CA VAL A 94 -21.58 -10.84 -0.65
C VAL A 94 -20.52 -11.92 -0.47
N SER A 95 -19.27 -11.55 -0.71
CA SER A 95 -18.09 -12.34 -0.36
C SER A 95 -17.26 -11.60 0.68
N GLY A 96 -16.31 -12.31 1.30
CA GLY A 96 -15.34 -11.71 2.22
C GLY A 96 -14.02 -11.36 1.53
N ALA A 97 -13.04 -11.01 2.36
CA ALA A 97 -11.68 -10.72 1.92
C ALA A 97 -10.94 -11.99 1.45
N ARG A 98 -11.23 -13.14 2.06
CA ARG A 98 -10.51 -14.41 1.83
C ARG A 98 -10.88 -15.10 0.52
N ASN A 99 -12.07 -14.86 -0.02
CA ASN A 99 -12.65 -15.61 -1.13
C ASN A 99 -13.20 -14.68 -2.22
N LYS A 100 -12.43 -13.69 -2.64
CA LYS A 100 -12.87 -12.72 -3.66
C LYS A 100 -13.17 -13.36 -5.02
N GLY A 101 -12.51 -14.46 -5.35
CA GLY A 101 -12.82 -15.25 -6.56
C GLY A 101 -14.29 -15.67 -6.66
N LYS A 102 -14.96 -15.92 -5.53
CA LYS A 102 -16.41 -16.25 -5.51
C LYS A 102 -17.31 -15.15 -6.09
N ILE A 103 -16.84 -13.90 -6.17
CA ILE A 103 -17.53 -12.82 -6.87
C ILE A 103 -17.64 -13.15 -8.36
N ILE A 104 -16.54 -13.63 -8.96
CA ILE A 104 -16.50 -13.99 -10.38
C ILE A 104 -17.41 -15.17 -10.64
N SER A 105 -17.34 -16.22 -9.80
CA SER A 105 -18.23 -17.39 -9.92
C SER A 105 -19.72 -17.00 -9.82
N ALA A 106 -20.06 -16.10 -8.89
CA ALA A 106 -21.44 -15.62 -8.73
C ALA A 106 -21.91 -14.78 -9.93
N ILE A 107 -21.03 -13.94 -10.50
CA ILE A 107 -21.32 -13.16 -11.69
C ILE A 107 -21.45 -14.08 -12.90
N ALA A 108 -20.48 -14.99 -13.13
CA ALA A 108 -20.47 -15.92 -14.24
C ALA A 108 -21.74 -16.79 -14.27
N SER A 109 -22.11 -17.38 -13.13
CA SER A 109 -23.35 -18.16 -12.98
C SER A 109 -24.61 -17.37 -13.32
N ARG A 110 -24.67 -16.08 -12.90
CA ARG A 110 -25.84 -15.26 -13.08
C ARG A 110 -26.03 -14.76 -14.53
N TYR A 111 -24.92 -14.57 -15.26
CA TYR A 111 -24.94 -14.00 -16.61
C TYR A 111 -24.55 -14.99 -17.72
N GLY A 112 -24.40 -16.27 -17.38
CA GLY A 112 -24.07 -17.32 -18.36
C GLY A 112 -22.65 -17.19 -18.95
N CYS A 113 -21.72 -16.60 -18.19
CA CYS A 113 -20.31 -16.52 -18.59
C CYS A 113 -19.54 -17.75 -18.10
N GLU A 114 -18.43 -18.07 -18.75
CA GLU A 114 -17.50 -19.11 -18.28
C GLU A 114 -16.74 -18.63 -17.03
N ASP A 115 -16.77 -19.42 -15.95
CA ASP A 115 -15.99 -19.12 -14.74
C ASP A 115 -14.51 -19.51 -14.95
N THR A 116 -13.73 -18.55 -15.40
CA THR A 116 -12.27 -18.72 -15.60
C THR A 116 -11.44 -18.37 -14.34
N GLY A 117 -12.10 -18.10 -13.21
CA GLY A 117 -11.47 -17.57 -12.01
C GLY A 117 -10.96 -16.13 -12.20
N LEU A 118 -10.15 -15.65 -11.26
CA LEU A 118 -9.55 -14.31 -11.34
C LEU A 118 -8.40 -14.29 -12.35
N SER A 119 -8.48 -13.37 -13.28
CA SER A 119 -7.42 -13.09 -14.26
C SER A 119 -6.27 -12.30 -13.64
N PHE A 120 -5.07 -12.41 -14.20
CA PHE A 120 -4.02 -11.45 -13.88
C PHE A 120 -4.46 -10.03 -14.27
N PRO A 121 -4.22 -9.03 -13.40
CA PRO A 121 -4.64 -7.67 -13.68
C PRO A 121 -3.88 -7.12 -14.88
N LYS A 122 -4.60 -6.55 -15.83
CA LYS A 122 -3.97 -5.70 -16.85
C LYS A 122 -3.62 -4.38 -16.17
N GLN A 123 -2.35 -4.15 -15.94
CA GLN A 123 -1.87 -2.93 -15.32
C GLN A 123 -1.44 -1.96 -16.42
N THR A 124 -2.18 -0.86 -16.56
CA THR A 124 -1.95 0.18 -17.59
C THR A 124 -1.22 1.40 -17.04
N LYS A 125 -0.95 1.42 -15.74
CA LYS A 125 -0.22 2.49 -15.06
C LYS A 125 1.28 2.26 -15.20
N THR A 126 2.07 3.25 -14.86
CA THR A 126 3.54 3.21 -14.87
C THR A 126 4.11 2.15 -13.91
N ARG A 127 3.36 1.80 -12.85
CA ARG A 127 3.73 0.78 -11.87
C ARG A 127 2.76 -0.38 -11.88
N ALA A 128 3.31 -1.59 -11.97
CA ALA A 128 2.56 -2.81 -11.73
C ALA A 128 2.69 -3.25 -10.26
N PHE A 129 1.56 -3.38 -9.58
CA PHE A 129 1.52 -3.91 -8.22
C PHE A 129 1.35 -5.42 -8.28
N ILE A 130 2.36 -6.15 -7.85
CA ILE A 130 2.40 -7.62 -7.85
C ILE A 130 2.12 -8.11 -6.43
N LYS A 131 0.94 -8.69 -6.22
CA LYS A 131 0.58 -9.28 -4.92
C LYS A 131 1.34 -10.59 -4.74
N ILE A 132 2.31 -10.61 -3.82
CA ILE A 132 3.13 -11.80 -3.54
C ILE A 132 2.66 -12.56 -2.30
N GLN A 133 1.95 -11.89 -1.38
CA GLN A 133 1.58 -12.41 -0.06
C GLN A 133 0.22 -11.85 0.39
N ASP A 134 -0.52 -12.60 1.23
CA ASP A 134 -1.77 -12.19 1.85
C ASP A 134 -1.88 -12.76 3.28
N GLY A 135 -2.72 -12.12 4.12
CA GLY A 135 -2.86 -12.49 5.53
C GLY A 135 -1.67 -12.07 6.38
N CYS A 136 -1.77 -12.27 7.71
CA CYS A 136 -0.70 -11.90 8.64
C CYS A 136 -0.81 -12.69 9.94
N ASN A 137 0.32 -13.09 10.52
CA ASN A 137 0.41 -13.85 11.77
C ASN A 137 0.87 -13.00 12.98
N ASN A 138 1.12 -11.69 12.83
CA ASN A 138 1.67 -10.86 13.90
C ASN A 138 0.69 -10.57 15.03
N PHE A 139 -0.62 -10.56 14.75
CA PHE A 139 -1.65 -10.27 15.76
C PHE A 139 -1.34 -9.02 16.61
N CYS A 140 -0.84 -7.96 15.96
CA CYS A 140 -0.66 -6.67 16.63
C CYS A 140 -1.96 -6.28 17.35
N SER A 141 -1.85 -5.78 18.59
CA SER A 141 -2.99 -5.61 19.49
C SER A 141 -4.10 -4.68 18.96
N TYR A 142 -3.77 -3.81 18.00
CA TYR A 142 -4.69 -2.87 17.35
C TYR A 142 -5.24 -3.36 16.01
N CYS A 143 -4.67 -4.43 15.43
CA CYS A 143 -4.89 -4.78 14.04
C CYS A 143 -5.98 -5.84 13.85
N ILE A 144 -6.96 -5.51 13.01
CA ILE A 144 -8.07 -6.41 12.67
C ILE A 144 -7.74 -7.36 11.51
N ILE A 145 -6.66 -7.11 10.78
CA ILE A 145 -6.33 -7.81 9.53
C ILE A 145 -6.17 -9.32 9.67
N PRO A 146 -5.47 -9.88 10.69
CA PRO A 146 -5.37 -11.33 10.86
C PRO A 146 -6.74 -12.03 10.97
N TYR A 147 -7.70 -11.35 11.57
CA TYR A 147 -9.06 -11.87 11.76
C TYR A 147 -9.88 -11.83 10.46
N LEU A 148 -9.64 -10.85 9.58
CA LEU A 148 -10.38 -10.67 8.35
C LEU A 148 -9.74 -11.41 7.15
N ARG A 149 -8.42 -11.32 6.97
CA ARG A 149 -7.71 -11.95 5.85
C ARG A 149 -7.16 -13.34 6.15
N GLY A 150 -7.09 -13.70 7.45
CA GLY A 150 -6.60 -14.99 7.91
C GLY A 150 -5.08 -15.05 8.02
N ARG A 151 -4.57 -16.29 8.09
CA ARG A 151 -3.15 -16.58 8.21
C ARG A 151 -2.38 -16.23 6.94
N GLU A 152 -1.08 -16.08 7.08
CA GLU A 152 -0.15 -15.84 5.99
C GLU A 152 -0.27 -16.88 4.89
N LYS A 153 -0.26 -16.38 3.65
CA LYS A 153 -0.21 -17.19 2.42
C LYS A 153 0.62 -16.46 1.39
N SER A 154 1.61 -17.13 0.84
CA SER A 154 2.47 -16.61 -0.19
C SER A 154 2.21 -17.31 -1.53
N ARG A 155 2.49 -16.62 -2.62
CA ARG A 155 2.41 -17.17 -3.97
C ARG A 155 3.73 -17.84 -4.36
N LYS A 156 3.65 -18.77 -5.28
CA LYS A 156 4.83 -19.40 -5.89
C LYS A 156 5.69 -18.37 -6.63
N VAL A 157 7.00 -18.57 -6.58
CA VAL A 157 7.97 -17.70 -7.28
C VAL A 157 7.66 -17.67 -8.78
N GLU A 158 7.41 -18.82 -9.41
CA GLU A 158 7.14 -18.95 -10.84
C GLU A 158 5.91 -18.15 -11.26
N ASP A 159 4.84 -18.16 -10.46
CA ASP A 159 3.61 -17.40 -10.73
C ASP A 159 3.86 -15.89 -10.66
N ILE A 160 4.71 -15.46 -9.72
CA ILE A 160 5.10 -14.05 -9.55
C ILE A 160 5.96 -13.61 -10.75
N LEU A 161 6.98 -14.37 -11.10
CA LEU A 161 7.84 -14.09 -12.25
C LEU A 161 7.03 -14.08 -13.56
N GLY A 162 6.12 -15.03 -13.74
CA GLY A 162 5.23 -15.10 -14.90
C GLY A 162 4.29 -13.89 -15.00
N GLU A 163 3.83 -13.33 -13.88
CA GLU A 163 3.04 -12.09 -13.86
C GLU A 163 3.91 -10.87 -14.21
N ILE A 164 5.10 -10.78 -13.64
CA ILE A 164 6.06 -9.69 -13.92
C ILE A 164 6.45 -9.68 -15.40
N ALA A 165 6.68 -10.83 -16.00
CA ALA A 165 7.02 -10.94 -17.42
C ALA A 165 5.90 -10.48 -18.36
N LYS A 166 4.63 -10.52 -17.92
CA LYS A 166 3.47 -10.13 -18.72
C LYS A 166 3.12 -8.65 -18.66
N THR A 167 3.74 -7.89 -17.74
CA THR A 167 3.47 -6.45 -17.63
C THR A 167 4.43 -5.63 -18.47
N ASP A 168 3.90 -4.61 -19.16
CA ASP A 168 4.71 -3.61 -19.89
C ASP A 168 5.15 -2.45 -18.99
N CYS A 169 4.73 -2.42 -17.73
CA CYS A 169 5.09 -1.35 -16.80
C CYS A 169 6.61 -1.34 -16.54
N PRO A 170 7.26 -0.18 -16.55
CA PRO A 170 8.70 -0.07 -16.30
C PRO A 170 9.09 -0.30 -14.82
N GLU A 171 8.13 -0.19 -13.89
CA GLU A 171 8.36 -0.46 -12.46
C GLU A 171 7.37 -1.50 -11.94
N VAL A 172 7.86 -2.45 -11.15
CA VAL A 172 7.04 -3.42 -10.40
C VAL A 172 7.19 -3.19 -8.91
N VAL A 173 6.07 -3.24 -8.19
CA VAL A 173 6.03 -3.11 -6.73
C VAL A 173 5.60 -4.45 -6.15
N LEU A 174 6.49 -5.13 -5.43
CA LEU A 174 6.14 -6.33 -4.68
C LEU A 174 5.26 -5.95 -3.51
N ASN A 175 4.02 -6.42 -3.49
CA ASN A 175 2.98 -5.97 -2.58
C ASN A 175 2.34 -7.14 -1.82
N GLY A 176 1.88 -6.88 -0.59
CA GLY A 176 1.21 -7.85 0.26
C GLY A 176 0.67 -7.19 1.52
N ILE A 177 0.12 -7.99 2.41
CA ILE A 177 -0.29 -7.55 3.75
C ILE A 177 0.94 -7.43 4.66
N ASN A 178 1.84 -8.39 4.59
CA ASN A 178 3.14 -8.39 5.27
C ASN A 178 4.16 -9.12 4.38
N ILE A 179 4.80 -8.41 3.45
CA ILE A 179 5.74 -9.05 2.53
C ILE A 179 7.00 -9.55 3.23
N SER A 180 7.31 -9.05 4.44
CA SER A 180 8.45 -9.53 5.24
C SER A 180 8.31 -10.99 5.66
N SER A 181 7.08 -11.49 5.74
CA SER A 181 6.77 -12.88 6.05
C SER A 181 6.53 -13.73 4.79
N TYR A 182 6.97 -13.24 3.61
CA TYR A 182 6.88 -14.06 2.41
C TYR A 182 7.67 -15.36 2.59
N GLY A 183 6.98 -16.47 2.39
CA GLY A 183 7.54 -17.81 2.42
C GLY A 183 6.63 -18.77 1.69
N TYR A 184 7.17 -19.49 0.72
CA TYR A 184 6.46 -20.53 -0.02
C TYR A 184 7.34 -21.78 -0.07
N GLU A 185 6.88 -22.88 0.53
CA GLU A 185 7.68 -24.07 0.76
C GLU A 185 9.00 -23.72 1.47
N ASN A 186 10.16 -23.87 0.82
CA ASN A 186 11.48 -23.53 1.36
C ASN A 186 12.04 -22.20 0.81
N THR A 187 11.24 -21.41 0.09
CA THR A 187 11.70 -20.14 -0.49
C THR A 187 11.34 -18.96 0.40
N THR A 188 12.27 -18.04 0.57
CA THR A 188 12.14 -16.80 1.35
C THR A 188 11.95 -15.58 0.45
N LEU A 189 11.71 -14.41 1.05
CA LEU A 189 11.70 -13.15 0.31
C LEU A 189 13.06 -12.87 -0.35
N CYS A 190 14.17 -13.24 0.29
CA CYS A 190 15.51 -13.10 -0.30
C CYS A 190 15.66 -13.94 -1.57
N ASP A 191 15.11 -15.15 -1.59
CA ASP A 191 15.17 -16.03 -2.76
C ASP A 191 14.32 -15.49 -3.90
N LEU A 192 13.13 -14.96 -3.60
CA LEU A 192 12.31 -14.26 -4.60
C LEU A 192 13.05 -13.06 -5.20
N ILE A 193 13.72 -12.25 -4.37
CA ILE A 193 14.50 -11.10 -4.84
C ILE A 193 15.65 -11.56 -5.73
N ARG A 194 16.39 -12.60 -5.34
CA ARG A 194 17.46 -13.18 -6.16
C ARG A 194 16.94 -13.71 -7.51
N ALA A 195 15.73 -14.28 -7.54
CA ALA A 195 15.11 -14.73 -8.78
C ALA A 195 14.73 -13.57 -9.73
N LEU A 196 14.61 -12.34 -9.21
CA LEU A 196 14.33 -11.12 -9.98
C LEU A 196 15.59 -10.43 -10.52
N LYS A 197 16.80 -10.93 -10.24
CA LYS A 197 18.07 -10.28 -10.58
C LYS A 197 18.19 -9.86 -12.06
N ASP A 198 17.61 -10.63 -12.97
CA ASP A 198 17.71 -10.42 -14.41
C ASP A 198 16.55 -9.59 -15.00
N THR A 199 15.58 -9.20 -14.20
CA THR A 199 14.46 -8.37 -14.68
C THR A 199 14.94 -6.98 -15.17
N ASP A 200 14.37 -6.50 -16.27
CA ASP A 200 14.61 -5.15 -16.78
C ASP A 200 13.70 -4.09 -16.12
N LYS A 201 12.79 -4.54 -15.26
CA LYS A 201 11.89 -3.66 -14.53
C LYS A 201 12.58 -3.09 -13.30
N ARG A 202 12.27 -1.83 -12.95
CA ARG A 202 12.61 -1.32 -11.62
C ARG A 202 11.80 -2.08 -10.58
N VAL A 203 12.48 -2.64 -9.58
CA VAL A 203 11.85 -3.36 -8.47
C VAL A 203 11.73 -2.44 -7.27
N ARG A 204 10.51 -2.27 -6.77
CA ARG A 204 10.20 -1.55 -5.52
C ARG A 204 9.51 -2.51 -4.56
N LEU A 205 9.71 -2.29 -3.28
CA LEU A 205 9.07 -3.08 -2.22
C LEU A 205 7.87 -2.33 -1.63
N GLY A 206 6.85 -3.07 -1.23
CA GLY A 206 5.78 -2.59 -0.36
C GLY A 206 6.23 -2.46 1.09
N SER A 207 5.26 -2.48 2.01
CA SER A 207 5.54 -2.32 3.45
C SER A 207 6.33 -3.49 4.02
N LEU A 208 7.37 -3.15 4.78
CA LEU A 208 8.28 -4.07 5.45
C LEU A 208 8.19 -3.91 6.96
N GLU A 209 8.48 -4.98 7.67
CA GLU A 209 8.84 -4.95 9.09
C GLU A 209 10.36 -4.84 9.24
N CYS A 210 10.82 -4.18 10.30
CA CYS A 210 12.25 -3.92 10.47
C CYS A 210 13.08 -5.21 10.64
N ASN A 211 12.48 -6.29 11.13
CA ASN A 211 13.18 -7.57 11.38
C ASN A 211 13.74 -8.24 10.11
N ILE A 212 13.13 -7.97 8.91
CA ILE A 212 13.65 -8.50 7.64
C ILE A 212 14.97 -7.83 7.22
N ILE A 213 15.28 -6.65 7.78
CA ILE A 213 16.46 -5.89 7.40
C ILE A 213 17.71 -6.57 7.97
N THR A 214 18.37 -7.33 7.13
CA THR A 214 19.63 -8.03 7.38
C THR A 214 20.62 -7.72 6.27
N GLU A 215 21.90 -7.96 6.50
CA GLU A 215 22.92 -7.81 5.45
C GLU A 215 22.63 -8.70 4.23
N GLU A 216 22.14 -9.93 4.47
CA GLU A 216 21.74 -10.85 3.41
C GLU A 216 20.62 -10.24 2.53
N PHE A 217 19.57 -9.70 3.16
CA PHE A 217 18.45 -9.08 2.48
C PHE A 217 18.90 -7.87 1.65
N LEU A 218 19.71 -6.98 2.24
CA LEU A 218 20.22 -5.78 1.56
C LEU A 218 21.19 -6.14 0.43
N THR A 219 21.99 -7.21 0.60
CA THR A 219 22.86 -7.74 -0.45
C THR A 219 22.05 -8.30 -1.61
N ALA A 220 20.96 -9.03 -1.33
CA ALA A 220 20.06 -9.52 -2.39
C ALA A 220 19.45 -8.35 -3.20
N LEU A 221 19.03 -7.28 -2.52
CA LEU A 221 18.52 -6.05 -3.18
C LEU A 221 19.59 -5.36 -4.04
N LYS A 222 20.84 -5.29 -3.59
CA LYS A 222 21.96 -4.75 -4.40
C LYS A 222 22.22 -5.58 -5.67
N GLY A 223 21.86 -6.84 -5.68
CA GLY A 223 21.99 -7.72 -6.84
C GLY A 223 20.97 -7.46 -7.95
N LEU A 224 19.95 -6.65 -7.74
CA LEU A 224 18.97 -6.27 -8.76
C LEU A 224 19.55 -5.24 -9.73
N LYS A 225 19.22 -5.36 -11.03
CA LYS A 225 19.67 -4.39 -12.07
C LYS A 225 19.16 -2.96 -11.82
N ASP A 226 17.90 -2.79 -11.42
CA ASP A 226 17.28 -1.49 -11.08
C ASP A 226 16.42 -1.66 -9.83
N PHE A 227 17.01 -1.48 -8.66
CA PHE A 227 16.28 -1.43 -7.39
C PHE A 227 15.92 0.00 -7.05
N ALA A 228 14.69 0.22 -6.62
CA ALA A 228 14.24 1.49 -6.06
C ALA A 228 14.57 1.51 -4.55
N PRO A 229 15.60 2.24 -4.08
CA PRO A 229 16.01 2.22 -2.68
C PRO A 229 15.05 3.06 -1.82
N GLN A 230 13.81 2.59 -1.74
CA GLN A 230 12.77 3.10 -0.86
C GLN A 230 12.30 1.97 0.02
N PHE A 231 12.40 2.18 1.34
CA PHE A 231 12.03 1.24 2.37
C PHE A 231 10.89 1.82 3.20
N HIS A 232 9.70 1.27 3.04
CA HIS A 232 8.59 1.61 3.92
C HIS A 232 8.63 0.65 5.12
N LEU A 233 9.21 1.11 6.23
CA LEU A 233 9.33 0.34 7.48
C LEU A 233 8.27 0.79 8.47
N SER A 234 7.30 -0.08 8.77
CA SER A 234 6.18 0.23 9.66
C SER A 234 6.64 0.29 11.12
N LEU A 235 6.98 1.48 11.64
CA LEU A 235 7.43 1.71 13.02
C LEU A 235 6.28 1.58 14.03
N GLN A 236 5.18 2.24 13.77
CA GLN A 236 3.96 2.37 14.58
C GLN A 236 4.08 3.25 15.82
N SER A 237 5.19 3.21 16.59
CA SER A 237 5.48 4.07 17.73
C SER A 237 7.00 4.19 17.94
N GLY A 238 7.46 5.34 18.40
CA GLY A 238 8.86 5.54 18.79
C GLY A 238 9.17 5.08 20.21
N SER A 239 8.20 4.63 20.99
CA SER A 239 8.39 4.13 22.36
C SER A 239 8.39 2.60 22.41
N SER A 240 9.46 2.03 22.97
CA SER A 240 9.57 0.58 23.18
C SER A 240 8.48 0.04 24.12
N ALA A 241 7.97 0.85 25.05
CA ALA A 241 6.86 0.48 25.93
C ALA A 241 5.54 0.36 25.13
N VAL A 242 5.25 1.33 24.26
CA VAL A 242 4.07 1.31 23.40
C VAL A 242 4.18 0.20 22.34
N LEU A 243 5.35 -0.01 21.74
CA LEU A 243 5.58 -1.12 20.80
C LEU A 243 5.27 -2.48 21.42
N ARG A 244 5.69 -2.70 22.67
CA ARG A 244 5.35 -3.92 23.42
C ARG A 244 3.85 -4.05 23.66
N ALA A 245 3.17 -2.97 24.04
CA ALA A 245 1.71 -2.94 24.21
C ALA A 245 0.96 -3.16 22.88
N MET A 246 1.54 -2.74 21.76
CA MET A 246 1.07 -3.02 20.41
C MET A 246 1.33 -4.45 19.93
N ASN A 247 2.02 -5.29 20.72
CA ASN A 247 2.50 -6.62 20.33
C ASN A 247 3.42 -6.54 19.10
N ARG A 248 4.34 -5.56 19.08
CA ARG A 248 5.42 -5.48 18.09
C ARG A 248 6.64 -6.23 18.63
N HIS A 249 7.37 -6.91 17.74
CA HIS A 249 8.48 -7.81 18.08
C HIS A 249 9.84 -7.16 17.84
N TYR A 250 9.96 -5.87 18.14
CA TYR A 250 11.20 -5.08 18.09
C TYR A 250 11.08 -3.88 19.04
N THR A 251 12.23 -3.36 19.44
CA THR A 251 12.35 -2.13 20.21
C THR A 251 12.65 -0.93 19.31
N ARG A 252 12.59 0.29 19.91
CA ARG A 252 13.03 1.52 19.25
C ARG A 252 14.47 1.42 18.77
N GLU A 253 15.36 0.94 19.63
CA GLU A 253 16.80 0.84 19.38
C GLU A 253 17.09 -0.10 18.22
N GLU A 254 16.49 -1.29 18.22
CA GLU A 254 16.59 -2.26 17.12
C GLU A 254 16.09 -1.65 15.81
N TYR A 255 14.99 -0.90 15.84
CA TYR A 255 14.48 -0.24 14.64
C TYR A 255 15.47 0.80 14.08
N VAL A 256 16.06 1.64 14.95
CA VAL A 256 17.08 2.63 14.56
C VAL A 256 18.32 1.95 13.98
N GLU A 257 18.78 0.85 14.58
CA GLU A 257 19.91 0.06 14.05
C GLU A 257 19.61 -0.47 12.63
N LYS A 258 18.40 -0.98 12.38
CA LYS A 258 17.99 -1.42 11.05
C LYS A 258 17.97 -0.26 10.04
N CYS A 259 17.54 0.92 10.44
CA CYS A 259 17.62 2.11 9.59
C CYS A 259 19.06 2.50 9.27
N LYS A 260 19.96 2.47 10.25
CA LYS A 260 21.39 2.71 10.04
C LYS A 260 22.00 1.69 9.09
N LEU A 261 21.64 0.41 9.22
CA LEU A 261 22.11 -0.65 8.32
C LEU A 261 21.65 -0.40 6.88
N ILE A 262 20.40 0.06 6.66
CA ILE A 262 19.92 0.45 5.34
C ILE A 262 20.80 1.56 4.76
N TYR A 263 21.09 2.62 5.53
CA TYR A 263 21.91 3.74 5.04
C TYR A 263 23.36 3.35 4.75
N GLN A 264 23.91 2.35 5.43
CA GLN A 264 25.24 1.79 5.12
C GLN A 264 25.25 1.10 3.74
N PHE A 265 24.18 0.39 3.39
CA PHE A 265 24.08 -0.30 2.10
C PHE A 265 23.60 0.63 0.98
N PHE A 266 22.70 1.55 1.28
CA PHE A 266 22.03 2.49 0.36
C PHE A 266 22.03 3.90 0.97
N PRO A 267 23.13 4.68 0.83
CA PRO A 267 23.25 6.00 1.46
C PRO A 267 22.16 7.01 1.08
N ASP A 268 21.63 6.86 -0.13
CA ASP A 268 20.57 7.72 -0.70
C ASP A 268 19.16 7.13 -0.53
N ALA A 269 19.00 6.10 0.27
CA ALA A 269 17.69 5.46 0.49
C ALA A 269 16.67 6.43 1.06
N ALA A 270 15.41 6.25 0.65
CA ALA A 270 14.25 6.81 1.31
C ALA A 270 13.71 5.82 2.35
N ILE A 271 13.77 6.16 3.61
CA ILE A 271 13.04 5.43 4.65
C ILE A 271 11.74 6.18 4.93
N THR A 272 10.61 5.50 4.74
CA THR A 272 9.27 6.01 5.05
C THR A 272 8.62 5.14 6.10
N THR A 273 7.70 5.71 6.89
CA THR A 273 7.12 4.97 8.02
C THR A 273 5.68 5.35 8.30
N ASP A 274 4.98 4.46 9.03
CA ASP A 274 3.69 4.74 9.67
C ASP A 274 3.88 4.94 11.17
N ILE A 275 3.20 5.95 11.77
CA ILE A 275 3.15 6.18 13.22
C ILE A 275 1.70 6.38 13.64
N ILE A 276 1.30 5.68 14.71
CA ILE A 276 -0.04 5.79 15.31
C ILE A 276 0.03 6.75 16.49
N ALA A 277 -0.63 7.90 16.37
CA ALA A 277 -0.77 8.88 17.43
C ALA A 277 -1.85 8.49 18.44
N GLY A 278 -1.53 8.56 19.73
CA GLY A 278 -2.52 8.38 20.79
C GLY A 278 -3.01 6.94 20.93
N PHE A 279 -2.11 5.96 20.84
CA PHE A 279 -2.42 4.59 21.24
C PHE A 279 -2.87 4.55 22.70
N ALA A 280 -3.79 3.64 23.03
CA ALA A 280 -4.51 3.65 24.32
C ALA A 280 -3.62 3.68 25.60
N THR A 281 -2.38 3.23 25.54
CA THR A 281 -1.41 3.27 26.66
C THR A 281 -0.36 4.35 26.53
N GLU A 282 -0.37 5.15 25.45
CA GLU A 282 0.66 6.13 25.13
C GLU A 282 0.62 7.31 26.12
N THR A 283 1.69 7.49 26.89
CA THR A 283 1.89 8.68 27.74
C THR A 283 2.48 9.84 26.92
N GLU A 284 2.63 11.02 27.53
CA GLU A 284 3.31 12.14 26.85
C GLU A 284 4.81 11.83 26.62
N VAL A 285 5.46 11.13 27.54
CA VAL A 285 6.87 10.71 27.37
C VAL A 285 7.01 9.78 26.18
N ASP A 286 6.15 8.77 26.05
CA ASP A 286 6.12 7.86 24.90
C ASP A 286 5.88 8.60 23.58
N PHE A 287 5.02 9.60 23.60
CA PHE A 287 4.74 10.43 22.42
C PHE A 287 5.95 11.27 22.02
N LEU A 288 6.67 11.86 22.99
CA LEU A 288 7.92 12.59 22.72
C LEU A 288 9.02 11.69 22.14
N GLU A 289 9.09 10.42 22.56
CA GLU A 289 9.95 9.42 21.90
C GLU A 289 9.57 9.20 20.44
N SER A 290 8.27 9.20 20.12
CA SER A 290 7.79 9.10 18.74
C SER A 290 8.10 10.34 17.89
N LEU A 291 8.18 11.52 18.48
CA LEU A 291 8.65 12.73 17.80
C LEU A 291 10.18 12.70 17.59
N SER A 292 10.95 12.31 18.61
CA SER A 292 12.41 12.33 18.53
C SER A 292 12.97 11.35 17.49
N ILE A 293 12.35 10.19 17.31
CA ILE A 293 12.82 9.21 16.32
C ILE A 293 12.66 9.71 14.88
N ILE A 294 11.73 10.63 14.61
CA ILE A 294 11.56 11.23 13.28
C ILE A 294 12.82 11.96 12.86
N GLU A 295 13.44 12.73 13.77
CA GLU A 295 14.67 13.43 13.50
C GLU A 295 15.88 12.50 13.49
N GLU A 296 15.94 11.56 14.42
CA GLU A 296 17.05 10.61 14.59
C GLU A 296 17.25 9.74 13.34
N VAL A 297 16.18 9.23 12.74
CA VAL A 297 16.21 8.40 11.52
C VAL A 297 16.35 9.26 10.26
N GLY A 298 15.75 10.45 10.25
CA GLY A 298 15.70 11.31 9.08
C GLY A 298 14.79 10.75 7.99
N PHE A 299 13.55 10.43 8.35
CA PHE A 299 12.58 9.86 7.42
C PHE A 299 12.33 10.73 6.20
N ALA A 300 12.25 10.10 5.02
CA ALA A 300 11.82 10.74 3.79
C ALA A 300 10.32 11.07 3.80
N ARG A 301 9.52 10.31 4.55
CA ARG A 301 8.10 10.57 4.77
C ARG A 301 7.59 9.86 6.02
N VAL A 302 6.73 10.54 6.77
CA VAL A 302 6.00 9.95 7.90
C VAL A 302 4.50 9.99 7.58
N HIS A 303 3.85 8.84 7.65
CA HIS A 303 2.41 8.73 7.60
C HIS A 303 1.88 8.59 9.02
N ALA A 304 1.32 9.66 9.57
CA ALA A 304 0.75 9.64 10.90
C ALA A 304 -0.77 9.39 10.85
N PHE A 305 -1.26 8.60 11.80
CA PHE A 305 -2.68 8.26 11.92
C PHE A 305 -3.10 8.33 13.39
N ALA A 306 -4.28 8.88 13.66
CA ALA A 306 -4.85 8.77 15.00
C ALA A 306 -5.26 7.32 15.28
N PHE A 307 -4.98 6.84 16.49
CA PHE A 307 -5.44 5.51 16.93
C PHE A 307 -6.94 5.36 16.76
N SER A 308 -7.35 4.29 16.09
CA SER A 308 -8.75 3.96 15.84
C SER A 308 -9.07 2.58 16.40
N PRO A 309 -9.68 2.48 17.62
CA PRO A 309 -10.02 1.20 18.22
C PRO A 309 -10.88 0.34 17.30
N ARG A 310 -10.52 -0.93 17.13
CA ARG A 310 -11.23 -1.89 16.26
C ARG A 310 -11.84 -2.98 17.11
N GLU A 311 -13.16 -3.11 17.05
CA GLU A 311 -13.87 -4.20 17.71
C GLU A 311 -13.32 -5.56 17.28
N GLY A 312 -13.13 -6.47 18.23
CA GLY A 312 -12.53 -7.78 18.03
C GLY A 312 -11.01 -7.81 18.18
N THR A 313 -10.35 -6.65 18.40
CA THR A 313 -8.91 -6.57 18.69
C THR A 313 -8.63 -6.44 20.19
N VAL A 314 -7.40 -6.78 20.62
CA VAL A 314 -7.00 -6.68 22.03
C VAL A 314 -7.05 -5.23 22.50
N ALA A 315 -6.53 -4.29 21.70
CA ALA A 315 -6.47 -2.87 22.06
C ALA A 315 -7.85 -2.20 22.13
N TYR A 316 -8.90 -2.81 21.56
CA TYR A 316 -10.28 -2.32 21.71
C TYR A 316 -10.77 -2.31 23.16
N LYS A 317 -10.23 -3.22 23.98
CA LYS A 317 -10.58 -3.36 25.40
C LYS A 317 -9.86 -2.36 26.31
N LEU A 318 -8.86 -1.66 25.80
CA LEU A 318 -8.10 -0.67 26.55
C LEU A 318 -8.88 0.65 26.61
N LYS A 319 -8.64 1.43 27.68
CA LYS A 319 -9.22 2.76 27.80
C LYS A 319 -8.59 3.68 26.74
N ASP A 320 -9.41 4.13 25.80
CA ASP A 320 -8.98 5.02 24.72
C ASP A 320 -8.61 6.42 25.25
N LEU A 321 -7.66 7.07 24.60
CA LEU A 321 -7.32 8.46 24.91
C LEU A 321 -8.39 9.42 24.38
N PRO A 322 -8.56 10.59 25.03
CA PRO A 322 -9.44 11.64 24.56
C PRO A 322 -9.16 12.03 23.11
N PRO A 323 -10.20 12.33 22.31
CA PRO A 323 -10.04 12.66 20.88
C PRO A 323 -9.18 13.90 20.63
N ASP A 324 -9.22 14.89 21.52
CA ASP A 324 -8.42 16.11 21.47
C ASP A 324 -6.93 15.83 21.62
N ILE A 325 -6.54 14.96 22.58
CA ILE A 325 -5.15 14.52 22.74
C ILE A 325 -4.67 13.78 21.48
N LYS A 326 -5.47 12.86 20.94
CA LYS A 326 -5.12 12.14 19.71
C LYS A 326 -4.96 13.09 18.52
N SER A 327 -5.84 14.09 18.42
CA SER A 327 -5.78 15.10 17.36
C SER A 327 -4.56 16.00 17.49
N GLU A 328 -4.25 16.46 18.69
CA GLU A 328 -3.07 17.29 18.97
C GLU A 328 -1.78 16.54 18.62
N ARG A 329 -1.62 15.30 19.11
CA ARG A 329 -0.47 14.46 18.83
C ARG A 329 -0.32 14.17 17.32
N LEU A 330 -1.44 13.90 16.63
CA LEU A 330 -1.44 13.69 15.19
C LEU A 330 -0.90 14.91 14.45
N HIS A 331 -1.35 16.12 14.78
CA HIS A 331 -0.87 17.36 14.15
C HIS A 331 0.62 17.57 14.38
N ARG A 332 1.14 17.32 15.60
CA ARG A 332 2.57 17.43 15.90
C ARG A 332 3.41 16.41 15.09
N LEU A 333 2.96 15.15 14.95
CA LEU A 333 3.64 14.16 14.13
C LEU A 333 3.64 14.54 12.65
N LEU A 334 2.53 15.05 12.13
CA LEU A 334 2.44 15.51 10.74
C LEU A 334 3.43 16.65 10.48
N ALA A 335 3.45 17.67 11.36
CA ALA A 335 4.37 18.80 11.23
C ALA A 335 5.85 18.34 11.31
N ALA A 336 6.20 17.46 12.26
CA ALA A 336 7.55 16.91 12.34
C ALA A 336 7.92 16.10 11.08
N GLY A 337 6.96 15.33 10.54
CA GLY A 337 7.12 14.56 9.32
C GLY A 337 7.34 15.44 8.09
N GLU A 338 6.67 16.60 7.97
CA GLU A 338 6.87 17.57 6.89
C GLU A 338 8.29 18.16 6.96
N VAL A 339 8.75 18.56 8.13
CA VAL A 339 10.12 19.07 8.33
C VAL A 339 11.16 18.02 7.95
N ALA A 340 10.95 16.75 8.33
CA ALA A 340 11.87 15.66 7.98
C ALA A 340 11.88 15.41 6.46
N ALA A 341 10.72 15.41 5.80
CA ALA A 341 10.60 15.24 4.35
C ALA A 341 11.32 16.36 3.58
N GLU A 342 11.19 17.62 4.02
CA GLU A 342 11.93 18.73 3.42
C GLU A 342 13.45 18.57 3.60
N LYS A 343 13.92 18.22 4.82
CA LYS A 343 15.35 17.94 5.09
C LYS A 343 15.86 16.85 4.16
N TYR A 344 15.05 15.78 3.95
CA TYR A 344 15.41 14.69 3.05
C TYR A 344 15.54 15.16 1.60
N ILE A 345 14.56 15.90 1.05
CA ILE A 345 14.58 16.40 -0.35
C ILE A 345 15.75 17.35 -0.55
N LYS A 346 16.06 18.23 0.40
CA LYS A 346 17.19 19.19 0.33
C LYS A 346 18.53 18.51 0.08
N ARG A 347 18.72 17.26 0.51
CA ARG A 347 19.96 16.48 0.25
C ARG A 347 20.21 16.24 -1.25
N PHE A 348 19.17 16.30 -2.07
CA PHE A 348 19.18 15.93 -3.49
C PHE A 348 19.02 17.12 -4.43
N LEU A 349 18.86 18.33 -3.91
CA LEU A 349 18.86 19.55 -4.75
C LEU A 349 20.19 19.72 -5.46
N ASN A 350 20.12 20.13 -6.72
CA ASN A 350 21.26 20.31 -7.63
C ASN A 350 22.07 19.03 -7.88
N LYS A 351 21.44 17.86 -7.70
CA LYS A 351 22.04 16.56 -8.01
C LYS A 351 21.32 15.90 -9.19
N PRO A 352 22.06 15.21 -10.07
CA PRO A 352 21.45 14.43 -11.14
C PRO A 352 20.73 13.21 -10.57
N LEU A 353 19.49 13.04 -10.97
CA LEU A 353 18.66 11.89 -10.64
C LEU A 353 17.95 11.38 -11.89
N SER A 354 17.29 10.25 -11.78
CA SER A 354 16.34 9.79 -12.80
C SER A 354 14.95 9.65 -12.20
N PHE A 355 13.93 9.82 -13.02
CA PHE A 355 12.57 9.50 -12.62
C PHE A 355 11.82 8.79 -13.75
N ILE A 356 10.73 8.12 -13.42
CA ILE A 356 9.81 7.58 -14.42
C ILE A 356 8.61 8.52 -14.46
N ALA A 357 8.31 9.04 -15.67
CA ALA A 357 7.15 9.91 -15.89
C ALA A 357 5.85 9.11 -15.73
N GLU A 358 4.90 9.59 -14.92
CA GLU A 358 3.69 8.87 -14.57
C GLU A 358 2.41 9.55 -15.07
N GLU A 359 2.35 10.86 -14.99
CA GLU A 359 1.15 11.63 -15.30
C GLU A 359 1.53 13.02 -15.79
N TYR A 360 0.78 13.54 -16.75
CA TYR A 360 0.81 14.95 -17.12
C TYR A 360 -0.49 15.62 -16.69
N SER A 361 -0.38 16.58 -15.80
CA SER A 361 -1.52 17.32 -15.25
C SER A 361 -1.11 18.71 -14.81
N GLU A 362 -1.97 19.70 -14.94
CA GLU A 362 -1.73 21.10 -14.49
C GLU A 362 -0.45 21.72 -15.07
N GLY A 363 -0.04 21.33 -16.27
CA GLY A 363 1.19 21.84 -16.90
C GLY A 363 2.48 21.15 -16.49
N PHE A 364 2.41 20.10 -15.66
CA PHE A 364 3.57 19.35 -15.19
C PHE A 364 3.49 17.88 -15.59
N THR A 365 4.59 17.31 -16.02
CA THR A 365 4.81 15.88 -15.94
C THR A 365 5.34 15.55 -14.55
N THR A 366 4.66 14.63 -13.87
CA THR A 366 5.02 14.16 -12.53
C THR A 366 5.42 12.70 -12.54
N GLY A 367 6.19 12.27 -11.57
CA GLY A 367 6.61 10.90 -11.34
C GLY A 367 7.53 10.82 -10.14
N TYR A 368 8.17 9.67 -9.94
CA TYR A 368 9.03 9.46 -8.77
C TYR A 368 10.42 9.01 -9.16
N THR A 369 11.41 9.53 -8.41
CA THR A 369 12.77 9.01 -8.43
C THR A 369 12.83 7.60 -7.80
N PRO A 370 13.93 6.84 -8.01
CA PRO A 370 14.12 5.56 -7.33
C PRO A 370 14.00 5.69 -5.79
N ASN A 371 14.59 6.74 -5.23
CA ASN A 371 14.53 7.07 -3.80
C ASN A 371 13.29 7.91 -3.40
N TYR A 372 12.18 7.76 -4.13
CA TYR A 372 10.83 8.18 -3.78
C TYR A 372 10.59 9.70 -3.63
N ILE A 373 11.39 10.55 -4.28
CA ILE A 373 11.11 11.99 -4.37
C ILE A 373 10.15 12.20 -5.55
N LYS A 374 9.03 12.86 -5.29
CA LYS A 374 8.11 13.27 -6.34
C LYS A 374 8.72 14.43 -7.13
N VAL A 375 8.70 14.29 -8.44
CA VAL A 375 9.31 15.25 -9.38
C VAL A 375 8.22 15.97 -10.15
N TYR A 376 8.38 17.27 -10.34
CA TYR A 376 7.52 18.14 -11.15
C TYR A 376 8.36 18.78 -12.26
N VAL A 377 8.17 18.32 -13.50
CA VAL A 377 8.84 18.87 -14.68
C VAL A 377 7.82 19.70 -15.47
N PRO A 378 8.04 21.01 -15.71
CA PRO A 378 7.08 21.89 -16.40
C PRO A 378 7.09 21.70 -17.93
N LEU A 379 7.05 20.45 -18.37
CA LEU A 379 7.03 20.02 -19.77
C LEU A 379 6.18 18.77 -19.90
N TYR A 380 5.61 18.55 -21.08
CA TYR A 380 5.00 17.28 -21.44
C TYR A 380 6.08 16.23 -21.72
N LEU A 381 6.04 15.11 -21.00
CA LEU A 381 6.89 13.94 -21.22
C LEU A 381 6.03 12.70 -21.39
N GLU A 382 6.50 11.78 -22.21
CA GLU A 382 5.79 10.50 -22.42
C GLU A 382 5.80 9.65 -21.14
N CYS A 383 4.61 9.31 -20.65
CA CYS A 383 4.46 8.49 -19.45
C CYS A 383 5.02 7.08 -19.67
N GLY A 384 5.55 6.47 -18.59
CA GLY A 384 6.20 5.17 -18.62
C GLY A 384 7.68 5.20 -19.03
N LYS A 385 8.20 6.33 -19.49
CA LYS A 385 9.62 6.49 -19.85
C LYS A 385 10.46 7.04 -18.69
N LYS A 386 11.73 6.66 -18.67
CA LYS A 386 12.73 7.12 -17.71
C LYS A 386 13.48 8.33 -18.27
N TYR A 387 13.57 9.39 -17.45
CA TYR A 387 14.24 10.64 -17.79
C TYR A 387 15.27 11.02 -16.75
N GLY A 388 16.39 11.63 -17.18
CA GLY A 388 17.36 12.27 -16.31
C GLY A 388 16.89 13.67 -15.91
N VAL A 389 16.99 14.01 -14.63
CA VAL A 389 16.58 15.29 -14.08
C VAL A 389 17.55 15.80 -13.02
N GLU A 390 17.58 17.13 -12.86
CA GLU A 390 18.22 17.78 -11.72
C GLU A 390 17.14 18.51 -10.92
N LEU A 391 17.03 18.21 -9.62
CA LEU A 391 16.08 18.89 -8.73
C LEU A 391 16.57 20.31 -8.43
N THR A 392 15.71 21.31 -8.53
CA THR A 392 16.09 22.72 -8.38
C THR A 392 15.62 23.32 -7.07
N GLU A 393 14.39 23.08 -6.70
CA GLU A 393 13.77 23.63 -5.47
C GLU A 393 12.65 22.73 -4.96
N ILE A 394 12.31 22.86 -3.69
CA ILE A 394 11.15 22.16 -3.08
C ILE A 394 9.86 22.75 -3.65
N PHE A 395 8.95 21.88 -4.06
CA PHE A 395 7.64 22.28 -4.56
C PHE A 395 6.58 21.29 -4.15
N LYS A 396 5.50 21.78 -3.53
CA LYS A 396 4.38 20.96 -3.01
C LYS A 396 4.93 19.81 -2.15
N ASP A 397 4.60 18.56 -2.50
CA ASP A 397 5.02 17.34 -1.82
C ASP A 397 6.28 16.68 -2.45
N GLY A 398 7.07 17.46 -3.20
CA GLY A 398 8.24 16.99 -3.93
C GLY A 398 9.20 18.13 -4.31
N ALA A 399 9.69 18.11 -5.54
CA ALA A 399 10.60 19.13 -6.04
C ALA A 399 10.36 19.47 -7.52
N TYR A 400 10.56 20.72 -7.90
CA TYR A 400 10.76 21.10 -9.29
C TYR A 400 12.03 20.47 -9.84
N ALA A 401 12.01 20.13 -11.13
CA ALA A 401 13.17 19.60 -11.80
C ALA A 401 13.27 20.09 -13.25
N LYS A 402 14.49 20.25 -13.69
CA LYS A 402 14.85 20.45 -15.10
C LYS A 402 15.39 19.15 -15.70
N LEU A 403 15.09 18.92 -16.98
CA LEU A 403 15.68 17.79 -17.70
C LEU A 403 17.20 17.98 -17.85
N ILE A 404 17.92 16.88 -17.63
CA ILE A 404 19.33 16.83 -18.02
C ILE A 404 19.35 16.42 -19.49
N THR A 405 19.66 17.38 -20.37
CA THR A 405 19.94 17.11 -21.78
C THR A 405 21.17 16.21 -21.86
N ARG A 406 21.05 15.05 -22.48
CA ARG A 406 22.21 14.26 -22.89
C ARG A 406 22.78 14.82 -24.13
#